data_502062bc5161f1cd92f5e649b18f0bae
#
_entry.id   502062bc5161f1cd92f5e649b18f0bae
#
_cell.length_a   1.000
_cell.length_b   1.000
_cell.length_c   1.000
_cell.angle_alpha   90.00
_cell.angle_beta   90.00
_cell.angle_gamma   90.00
#
_symmetry.space_group_name_H-M   'P 1'
#
loop_
_entity.id
_entity.type
_entity.pdbx_description
1 polymer ?
#
loop_
_entity_poly.entity_id
_entity_poly.type
_entity_poly.pdbx_seq_one_letter_code
_entity_poly.pdbx_strand_id
1 'polypeptide(L)'
;YRDADRDLVFDLIDGLPHVGDQWMNSDSDAYGDNPLGPIPDACPTDTGSSSFIFQGCDDFDTDGYRDDIDGCDDEGGTSWIDRYGCEDLDQDGWSDNDASYFDGDVFKSNWKQALDTDGDGFGDNHGVDCCAVPVFDPNAGPGDLFPYIASQYTDYDGDGYGDNDTDTVYGDYCPWDYGTSYRDRNGCLDTDGDGSSDPSGEGTTFEWNATVHGADVWPL
;
A
#
# COMPACT_ATOMS: atom_id res chain seq x y z
N TYR A 1 32.80 46.10 -5.07
CA TYR A 1 32.59 44.74 -4.55
C TYR A 1 31.24 44.28 -5.06
N ARG A 2 31.16 43.05 -5.55
CA ARG A 2 29.93 42.45 -6.05
C ARG A 2 29.22 41.72 -4.90
N ASP A 3 27.92 41.83 -4.86
CA ASP A 3 26.99 41.12 -3.98
C ASP A 3 25.82 40.71 -4.89
N ALA A 4 25.84 39.46 -5.32
CA ALA A 4 25.00 38.99 -6.42
C ALA A 4 23.55 38.69 -6.00
N ASP A 5 23.36 38.25 -4.78
CA ASP A 5 22.04 37.89 -4.23
C ASP A 5 21.48 38.96 -3.27
N ARG A 6 22.32 39.94 -2.91
CA ARG A 6 21.97 41.12 -2.09
C ARG A 6 21.64 40.80 -0.62
N ASP A 7 22.32 39.84 -0.09
CA ASP A 7 22.21 39.51 1.34
C ASP A 7 23.14 40.31 2.24
N LEU A 8 23.94 41.26 1.67
CA LEU A 8 24.90 42.13 2.30
C LEU A 8 26.25 41.48 2.61
N VAL A 9 26.50 40.29 2.10
CA VAL A 9 27.79 39.64 2.08
C VAL A 9 28.37 39.71 0.66
N PHE A 10 29.66 40.02 0.53
CA PHE A 10 30.25 40.12 -0.80
C PHE A 10 30.59 38.75 -1.38
N ASP A 11 30.39 38.55 -2.67
CA ASP A 11 30.64 37.29 -3.39
C ASP A 11 32.01 36.66 -3.06
N LEU A 12 33.01 37.45 -2.66
CA LEU A 12 34.36 36.94 -2.38
C LEU A 12 34.47 36.15 -1.06
N ILE A 13 33.58 36.44 -0.12
CA ILE A 13 33.57 35.86 1.24
C ILE A 13 32.26 35.13 1.52
N ASP A 14 31.39 35.04 0.54
CA ASP A 14 30.11 34.39 0.60
C ASP A 14 30.27 32.94 0.12
N GLY A 15 29.85 31.99 0.93
CA GLY A 15 29.89 30.54 0.60
C GLY A 15 28.93 30.16 -0.51
N LEU A 16 27.80 30.88 -0.63
CA LEU A 16 26.77 30.67 -1.64
C LEU A 16 26.35 31.98 -2.31
N PRO A 17 27.18 32.63 -3.15
CA PRO A 17 27.01 34.00 -3.67
C PRO A 17 25.75 34.25 -4.53
N HIS A 18 24.88 33.29 -4.70
CA HIS A 18 23.64 33.39 -5.47
C HIS A 18 22.41 32.97 -4.67
N VAL A 19 22.57 32.67 -3.39
CA VAL A 19 21.51 32.22 -2.48
C VAL A 19 21.44 33.12 -1.28
N GLY A 20 20.65 34.16 -1.34
CA GLY A 20 20.49 35.14 -0.24
C GLY A 20 20.15 34.47 1.08
N ASP A 21 20.70 35.02 2.17
CA ASP A 21 20.61 34.48 3.52
C ASP A 21 21.36 33.15 3.76
N GLN A 22 22.27 32.75 2.83
CA GLN A 22 23.15 31.58 2.96
C GLN A 22 24.62 31.97 2.71
N TRP A 23 25.28 32.65 3.64
CA TRP A 23 26.65 33.11 3.47
C TRP A 23 27.74 32.17 4.02
N MET A 24 27.34 31.16 4.79
CA MET A 24 28.24 30.10 5.29
C MET A 24 27.90 28.77 4.59
N ASN A 25 28.96 28.06 4.24
CA ASN A 25 28.91 26.71 3.70
C ASN A 25 30.25 26.06 4.11
N SER A 26 30.21 25.26 5.17
CA SER A 26 31.41 24.78 5.86
C SER A 26 32.09 23.63 5.16
N ASP A 27 31.36 22.82 4.43
CA ASP A 27 31.84 21.64 3.72
C ASP A 27 31.91 21.82 2.20
N SER A 28 31.37 22.93 1.70
CA SER A 28 31.44 23.33 0.29
C SER A 28 30.57 22.47 -0.66
N ASP A 29 29.45 22.00 -0.19
CA ASP A 29 28.42 21.38 -1.02
C ASP A 29 27.46 22.42 -1.64
N ALA A 30 26.23 22.05 -2.00
CA ALA A 30 25.26 22.95 -2.60
C ALA A 30 24.32 23.62 -1.58
N TYR A 31 24.45 23.31 -0.30
CA TYR A 31 23.54 23.73 0.77
C TYR A 31 24.27 24.66 1.75
N GLY A 32 23.53 25.45 2.49
CA GLY A 32 24.13 26.46 3.37
C GLY A 32 23.86 26.23 4.83
N ASP A 33 24.83 26.59 5.67
CA ASP A 33 24.83 26.36 7.13
C ASP A 33 23.71 27.08 7.89
N ASN A 34 23.04 28.09 7.27
CA ASN A 34 21.95 28.78 7.95
C ASN A 34 20.66 27.96 7.96
N PRO A 35 20.23 27.39 9.09
CA PRO A 35 19.04 26.52 9.14
C PRO A 35 17.71 27.27 8.92
N LEU A 36 17.75 28.59 8.86
CA LEU A 36 16.59 29.47 8.61
C LEU A 36 16.60 30.04 7.20
N GLY A 37 17.70 29.87 6.47
CA GLY A 37 17.84 30.29 5.07
C GLY A 37 17.15 29.33 4.10
N PRO A 38 17.11 29.70 2.82
CA PRO A 38 16.71 28.78 1.76
C PRO A 38 17.75 27.67 1.61
N ILE A 39 17.34 26.47 1.21
CA ILE A 39 18.21 25.30 1.07
C ILE A 39 19.14 25.05 2.26
N PRO A 40 18.60 24.89 3.49
CA PRO A 40 19.42 24.68 4.67
C PRO A 40 20.12 23.33 4.63
N ASP A 41 21.38 23.32 5.03
CA ASP A 41 22.16 22.12 5.20
C ASP A 41 21.84 21.43 6.54
N ALA A 42 21.48 20.18 6.49
CA ALA A 42 21.22 19.37 7.68
C ALA A 42 22.51 18.72 8.24
N CYS A 43 23.57 18.64 7.41
CA CYS A 43 24.87 18.03 7.74
C CYS A 43 26.06 18.98 7.46
N PRO A 44 26.15 20.18 8.08
CA PRO A 44 27.06 21.26 7.70
C PRO A 44 28.56 20.96 7.76
N THR A 45 28.97 19.75 8.01
CA THR A 45 30.36 19.32 8.09
C THR A 45 30.67 18.14 7.15
N ASP A 46 29.66 17.60 6.50
CA ASP A 46 29.75 16.39 5.69
C ASP A 46 29.19 16.71 4.30
N THR A 47 30.05 16.95 3.32
CA THR A 47 29.69 17.29 1.95
C THR A 47 28.73 16.25 1.39
N GLY A 48 27.48 16.63 1.13
CA GLY A 48 26.43 15.69 0.72
C GLY A 48 25.57 16.15 -0.46
N SER A 49 24.78 15.25 -1.00
CA SER A 49 23.90 15.46 -2.15
C SER A 49 22.43 15.24 -1.87
N SER A 50 22.09 14.74 -0.70
CA SER A 50 20.69 14.47 -0.34
C SER A 50 19.80 15.70 -0.51
N SER A 51 18.62 15.54 -1.04
CA SER A 51 17.73 16.64 -1.43
C SER A 51 16.31 16.53 -0.86
N PHE A 52 15.92 15.34 -0.39
CA PHE A 52 14.67 15.12 0.29
C PHE A 52 14.86 15.24 1.81
N ILE A 53 13.85 15.46 2.56
CA ILE A 53 13.72 15.53 4.03
C ILE A 53 14.88 16.24 4.75
N PHE A 54 16.14 15.82 4.55
CA PHE A 54 17.37 16.39 5.11
C PHE A 54 18.36 16.63 3.98
N GLN A 55 18.55 17.91 3.61
CA GLN A 55 19.41 18.32 2.50
C GLN A 55 20.88 18.42 2.96
N GLY A 56 21.81 18.15 2.04
CA GLY A 56 23.24 18.33 2.29
C GLY A 56 23.91 17.18 3.07
N CYS A 57 23.28 16.04 3.21
CA CYS A 57 23.90 14.89 3.87
C CYS A 57 24.43 13.87 2.84
N ASP A 58 25.26 12.92 3.28
CA ASP A 58 25.72 11.82 2.45
C ASP A 58 24.54 11.08 1.80
N ASP A 59 24.67 10.82 0.50
CA ASP A 59 23.69 10.19 -0.38
C ASP A 59 24.46 9.48 -1.48
N PHE A 60 24.74 8.22 -1.27
CA PHE A 60 25.72 7.46 -2.06
C PHE A 60 25.25 7.17 -3.48
N ASP A 61 23.97 6.84 -3.66
CA ASP A 61 23.40 6.51 -4.96
C ASP A 61 22.75 7.73 -5.66
N THR A 62 22.65 8.85 -4.95
CA THR A 62 22.16 10.14 -5.47
C THR A 62 20.68 10.17 -5.84
N ASP A 63 19.86 9.40 -5.14
CA ASP A 63 18.41 9.39 -5.33
C ASP A 63 17.69 10.51 -4.56
N GLY A 64 18.39 11.16 -3.63
CA GLY A 64 17.94 12.29 -2.84
C GLY A 64 17.64 11.96 -1.38
N TYR A 65 17.60 10.70 -1.00
CA TYR A 65 17.57 10.29 0.40
C TYR A 65 19.00 10.20 0.95
N ARG A 66 19.18 10.45 2.22
CA ARG A 66 20.49 10.32 2.85
C ARG A 66 20.71 8.89 3.33
N ASP A 67 21.95 8.40 3.27
CA ASP A 67 22.33 7.01 3.53
C ASP A 67 21.76 6.41 4.83
N ASP A 68 21.65 7.19 5.91
CA ASP A 68 21.22 6.67 7.21
C ASP A 68 19.71 6.48 7.37
N ILE A 69 18.91 6.98 6.44
CA ILE A 69 17.45 6.74 6.37
C ILE A 69 17.05 6.01 5.10
N ASP A 70 17.97 5.90 4.13
CA ASP A 70 17.76 5.15 2.92
C ASP A 70 17.73 3.65 3.23
N GLY A 71 16.75 2.96 2.71
CA GLY A 71 16.63 1.51 2.84
C GLY A 71 17.47 0.74 1.85
N CYS A 72 17.97 1.43 0.80
CA CYS A 72 18.70 0.87 -0.33
C CYS A 72 19.87 1.78 -0.75
N ASP A 73 20.70 2.19 0.18
CA ASP A 73 21.75 3.21 0.09
C ASP A 73 22.79 3.04 -1.03
N ASP A 74 22.78 1.95 -1.77
CA ASP A 74 23.65 1.68 -2.92
C ASP A 74 22.88 1.48 -4.25
N GLU A 75 21.55 1.56 -4.24
CA GLU A 75 20.67 1.42 -5.41
C GLU A 75 19.52 2.42 -5.37
N GLY A 76 19.66 3.55 -6.06
CA GLY A 76 18.69 4.64 -6.02
C GLY A 76 17.27 4.25 -6.42
N GLY A 77 16.29 4.73 -5.66
CA GLY A 77 14.90 4.42 -5.86
C GLY A 77 13.93 5.56 -5.55
N THR A 78 12.65 5.27 -5.56
CA THR A 78 11.59 6.27 -5.42
C THR A 78 10.57 5.96 -4.33
N SER A 79 10.72 4.84 -3.63
CA SER A 79 9.77 4.43 -2.58
C SER A 79 9.82 5.34 -1.34
N TRP A 80 8.69 5.49 -0.65
CA TRP A 80 8.59 6.36 0.54
C TRP A 80 7.62 5.86 1.62
N ILE A 81 6.93 4.72 1.43
CA ILE A 81 5.91 4.22 2.36
C ILE A 81 6.51 3.25 3.37
N ASP A 82 7.16 2.21 2.91
CA ASP A 82 7.74 1.13 3.72
C ASP A 82 9.24 1.30 3.92
N ARG A 83 9.98 1.55 2.85
CA ARG A 83 11.40 1.90 2.84
C ARG A 83 11.58 3.16 1.99
N TYR A 84 12.47 4.04 2.39
CA TYR A 84 12.86 5.18 1.57
C TYR A 84 13.92 4.76 0.56
N GLY A 85 13.91 5.36 -0.63
CA GLY A 85 15.01 5.26 -1.58
C GLY A 85 15.17 3.91 -2.29
N CYS A 86 14.23 2.99 -2.18
CA CYS A 86 14.32 1.70 -2.86
C CYS A 86 13.57 1.69 -4.20
N GLU A 87 13.86 0.68 -5.04
CA GLU A 87 13.16 0.50 -6.30
C GLU A 87 11.64 0.45 -6.10
N ASP A 88 10.90 1.18 -6.92
CA ASP A 88 9.45 1.29 -6.95
C ASP A 88 9.04 1.46 -8.41
N LEU A 89 8.74 0.35 -9.07
CA LEU A 89 8.59 0.30 -10.52
C LEU A 89 7.33 1.00 -11.02
N ASP A 90 6.24 0.93 -10.27
CA ASP A 90 4.95 1.51 -10.68
C ASP A 90 4.62 2.84 -9.98
N GLN A 91 5.50 3.28 -9.06
CA GLN A 91 5.46 4.56 -8.38
C GLN A 91 4.26 4.72 -7.44
N ASP A 92 3.88 3.64 -6.78
CA ASP A 92 2.82 3.69 -5.77
C ASP A 92 3.34 4.05 -4.37
N GLY A 93 4.65 4.07 -4.20
CA GLY A 93 5.35 4.45 -2.99
C GLY A 93 5.80 3.29 -2.13
N TRP A 94 5.35 2.08 -2.41
CA TRP A 94 5.89 0.88 -1.81
C TRP A 94 7.15 0.44 -2.55
N SER A 95 8.12 -0.06 -1.80
CA SER A 95 9.33 -0.60 -2.43
C SER A 95 9.04 -1.97 -3.03
N ASP A 96 9.57 -2.23 -4.21
CA ASP A 96 9.49 -3.55 -4.83
C ASP A 96 10.02 -4.63 -3.89
N ASN A 97 9.28 -5.72 -3.70
CA ASN A 97 9.79 -6.84 -2.94
C ASN A 97 10.98 -7.49 -3.64
N ASP A 98 11.97 -7.91 -2.88
CA ASP A 98 13.17 -8.58 -3.38
C ASP A 98 13.58 -9.78 -2.51
N ALA A 99 14.70 -10.39 -2.79
CA ALA A 99 15.18 -11.55 -2.02
C ALA A 99 15.59 -11.21 -0.58
N SER A 100 15.79 -9.94 -0.25
CA SER A 100 16.16 -9.45 1.08
C SER A 100 14.98 -8.83 1.83
N TYR A 101 13.95 -8.41 1.11
CA TYR A 101 12.76 -7.77 1.67
C TYR A 101 11.47 -8.32 1.02
N PHE A 102 10.76 -9.17 1.75
CA PHE A 102 9.53 -9.83 1.27
C PHE A 102 8.24 -9.08 1.60
N ASP A 103 8.31 -8.09 2.49
CA ASP A 103 7.16 -7.29 2.91
C ASP A 103 6.90 -6.06 2.02
N GLY A 104 7.64 -5.93 0.91
CA GLY A 104 7.43 -4.91 -0.10
C GLY A 104 6.33 -5.26 -1.08
N ASP A 105 6.20 -4.41 -2.12
CA ASP A 105 5.21 -4.58 -3.18
C ASP A 105 5.40 -5.90 -3.95
N VAL A 106 4.39 -6.76 -3.89
CA VAL A 106 4.34 -8.02 -4.66
C VAL A 106 3.71 -7.82 -6.05
N PHE A 107 3.06 -6.68 -6.28
CA PHE A 107 2.39 -6.32 -7.54
C PHE A 107 3.14 -5.22 -8.32
N LYS A 108 4.43 -5.19 -8.30
CA LYS A 108 5.42 -4.24 -8.87
C LYS A 108 5.05 -3.45 -10.14
N SER A 109 3.98 -3.77 -10.82
CA SER A 109 3.51 -3.10 -12.04
C SER A 109 2.07 -2.66 -11.94
N ASN A 110 1.49 -2.70 -10.75
CA ASN A 110 0.10 -2.36 -10.52
C ASN A 110 -0.03 -1.38 -9.35
N TRP A 111 0.23 -0.12 -9.58
CA TRP A 111 0.22 0.98 -8.60
C TRP A 111 -1.02 1.06 -7.67
N LYS A 112 -1.98 0.17 -7.83
CA LYS A 112 -3.20 0.07 -7.02
C LYS A 112 -3.18 -1.06 -6.01
N GLN A 113 -2.21 -1.95 -6.10
CA GLN A 113 -2.05 -3.12 -5.26
C GLN A 113 -0.59 -3.22 -4.83
N ALA A 114 -0.33 -3.40 -3.57
CA ALA A 114 1.02 -3.62 -3.06
C ALA A 114 1.13 -4.95 -2.28
N LEU A 115 0.16 -5.26 -1.44
CA LEU A 115 0.21 -6.39 -0.52
C LEU A 115 -0.73 -7.51 -0.94
N ASP A 116 -0.32 -8.75 -0.66
CA ASP A 116 -1.07 -9.99 -0.78
C ASP A 116 -0.80 -10.80 0.50
N THR A 117 -1.64 -10.59 1.51
CA THR A 117 -1.36 -11.07 2.87
C THR A 117 -1.45 -12.57 3.01
N ASP A 118 -2.31 -13.24 2.26
CA ASP A 118 -2.48 -14.70 2.33
C ASP A 118 -1.84 -15.46 1.17
N GLY A 119 -1.33 -14.75 0.16
CA GLY A 119 -0.53 -15.31 -0.93
C GLY A 119 -1.33 -16.00 -2.03
N ASP A 120 -2.59 -15.60 -2.22
CA ASP A 120 -3.46 -16.24 -3.23
C ASP A 120 -3.35 -15.59 -4.62
N GLY A 121 -2.67 -14.45 -4.73
CA GLY A 121 -2.43 -13.72 -5.98
C GLY A 121 -3.44 -12.61 -6.24
N PHE A 122 -4.35 -12.33 -5.31
CA PHE A 122 -5.21 -11.16 -5.31
C PHE A 122 -4.71 -10.18 -4.25
N GLY A 123 -4.74 -8.89 -4.58
CA GLY A 123 -4.21 -7.88 -3.67
C GLY A 123 -5.22 -7.46 -2.63
N ASP A 124 -4.73 -7.11 -1.44
CA ASP A 124 -5.53 -6.73 -0.28
C ASP A 124 -6.45 -5.52 -0.51
N ASN A 125 -6.23 -4.74 -1.57
CA ASN A 125 -6.95 -3.48 -1.84
C ASN A 125 -8.17 -3.68 -2.74
N HIS A 126 -9.21 -4.29 -2.23
CA HIS A 126 -10.44 -4.47 -3.00
C HIS A 126 -11.13 -3.14 -3.32
N GLY A 127 -11.11 -2.74 -4.60
CA GLY A 127 -11.81 -1.55 -5.09
C GLY A 127 -11.32 -0.22 -4.54
N VAL A 128 -10.10 -0.17 -3.97
CA VAL A 128 -9.46 1.05 -3.49
C VAL A 128 -8.02 1.12 -4.00
N ASP A 129 -7.50 2.33 -4.19
CA ASP A 129 -6.08 2.53 -4.47
C ASP A 129 -5.27 2.25 -3.19
N CYS A 130 -4.18 1.48 -3.27
CA CYS A 130 -3.37 1.09 -2.12
C CYS A 130 -2.83 2.30 -1.33
N CYS A 131 -2.48 3.35 -2.02
CA CYS A 131 -1.53 4.32 -1.51
C CYS A 131 -2.08 5.75 -1.44
N ALA A 132 -3.23 6.00 -1.98
CA ALA A 132 -3.96 7.26 -1.85
C ALA A 132 -5.25 7.05 -1.05
N VAL A 133 -5.74 8.12 -0.44
CA VAL A 133 -7.02 8.18 0.28
C VAL A 133 -8.06 7.22 -0.32
N PRO A 134 -8.78 6.43 0.46
CA PRO A 134 -9.66 5.38 -0.04
C PRO A 134 -10.72 5.96 -0.99
N VAL A 135 -10.43 5.90 -2.26
CA VAL A 135 -11.37 6.20 -3.34
C VAL A 135 -11.64 4.87 -4.03
N PHE A 136 -12.87 4.42 -3.96
CA PHE A 136 -13.30 3.24 -4.70
C PHE A 136 -12.95 3.41 -6.18
N ASP A 137 -12.02 2.63 -6.69
CA ASP A 137 -11.70 2.57 -8.12
C ASP A 137 -12.09 1.20 -8.67
N PRO A 138 -13.18 1.12 -9.46
CA PRO A 138 -13.61 -0.13 -10.07
C PRO A 138 -12.60 -0.72 -11.07
N ASN A 139 -11.51 0.00 -11.37
CA ASN A 139 -10.43 -0.46 -12.25
C ASN A 139 -9.17 -0.88 -11.47
N ALA A 140 -9.21 -0.90 -10.14
CA ALA A 140 -8.09 -1.35 -9.32
C ALA A 140 -7.71 -2.84 -9.55
N GLY A 141 -8.49 -3.54 -10.34
CA GLY A 141 -8.36 -4.97 -10.53
C GLY A 141 -9.16 -5.75 -9.50
N PRO A 142 -9.21 -7.06 -9.58
CA PRO A 142 -9.85 -7.88 -8.57
C PRO A 142 -8.99 -7.82 -7.30
N GLY A 143 -9.35 -6.93 -6.38
CA GLY A 143 -8.81 -6.95 -5.04
C GLY A 143 -9.43 -8.07 -4.23
N ASP A 144 -8.80 -8.42 -3.13
CA ASP A 144 -9.23 -9.48 -2.24
C ASP A 144 -10.19 -8.94 -1.16
N LEU A 145 -11.40 -9.53 -1.09
CA LEU A 145 -12.35 -9.25 0.00
C LEU A 145 -12.02 -10.03 1.28
N PHE A 146 -11.16 -11.04 1.18
CA PHE A 146 -10.80 -11.93 2.27
C PHE A 146 -9.29 -12.02 2.49
N PRO A 147 -8.58 -10.92 2.78
CA PRO A 147 -7.10 -10.84 2.76
C PRO A 147 -6.34 -11.77 3.72
N TYR A 148 -7.03 -12.66 4.38
CA TYR A 148 -6.46 -13.65 5.32
C TYR A 148 -6.94 -15.08 5.01
N ILE A 149 -7.62 -15.29 3.89
CA ILE A 149 -8.25 -16.57 3.54
C ILE A 149 -7.94 -16.92 2.09
N ALA A 150 -6.77 -17.44 1.81
CA ALA A 150 -6.24 -17.77 0.48
C ALA A 150 -7.14 -18.66 -0.41
N SER A 151 -8.28 -19.10 0.06
CA SER A 151 -9.26 -19.83 -0.73
C SER A 151 -10.43 -18.97 -1.19
N GLN A 152 -10.53 -17.72 -0.73
CA GLN A 152 -11.64 -16.80 -0.99
C GLN A 152 -11.10 -15.41 -1.35
N TYR A 153 -11.63 -14.80 -2.40
CA TYR A 153 -11.25 -13.44 -2.83
C TYR A 153 -12.45 -12.60 -3.32
N THR A 154 -13.61 -13.21 -3.56
CA THR A 154 -14.85 -12.52 -3.98
C THR A 154 -16.02 -12.89 -3.09
N ASP A 155 -16.97 -11.98 -2.98
CA ASP A 155 -18.25 -12.12 -2.28
C ASP A 155 -19.28 -11.30 -3.09
N TYR A 156 -20.02 -11.97 -3.95
CA TYR A 156 -20.86 -11.32 -4.94
C TYR A 156 -22.11 -10.67 -4.34
N ASP A 157 -22.72 -11.32 -3.34
CA ASP A 157 -23.96 -10.83 -2.71
C ASP A 157 -23.71 -10.04 -1.42
N GLY A 158 -22.46 -10.05 -0.89
CA GLY A 158 -22.03 -9.23 0.24
C GLY A 158 -22.46 -9.76 1.60
N ASP A 159 -22.63 -11.08 1.76
CA ASP A 159 -23.08 -11.69 3.00
C ASP A 159 -21.93 -12.07 3.96
N GLY A 160 -20.68 -12.04 3.47
CA GLY A 160 -19.48 -12.32 4.26
C GLY A 160 -18.93 -13.73 4.10
N TYR A 161 -19.55 -14.55 3.25
CA TYR A 161 -18.98 -15.80 2.79
C TYR A 161 -18.44 -15.63 1.36
N GLY A 162 -17.38 -16.36 1.03
CA GLY A 162 -16.72 -16.19 -0.26
C GLY A 162 -17.28 -17.11 -1.34
N ASP A 163 -17.26 -16.67 -2.59
CA ASP A 163 -17.87 -17.36 -3.73
C ASP A 163 -17.27 -18.73 -4.08
N ASN A 164 -16.12 -19.09 -3.49
CA ASN A 164 -15.52 -20.41 -3.74
C ASN A 164 -16.19 -21.48 -2.86
N ASP A 165 -17.19 -22.12 -3.38
CA ASP A 165 -17.97 -23.19 -2.74
C ASP A 165 -17.18 -24.48 -2.43
N THR A 166 -15.96 -24.61 -2.97
CA THR A 166 -15.09 -25.74 -2.65
C THR A 166 -14.44 -25.63 -1.27
N ASP A 167 -14.41 -24.43 -0.68
CA ASP A 167 -14.03 -24.21 0.70
C ASP A 167 -15.22 -24.46 1.62
N THR A 168 -15.19 -25.56 2.36
CA THR A 168 -16.29 -25.97 3.24
C THR A 168 -16.38 -25.20 4.55
N VAL A 169 -15.46 -24.26 4.79
CA VAL A 169 -15.42 -23.44 6.02
C VAL A 169 -15.89 -22.01 5.76
N TYR A 170 -15.38 -21.41 4.70
CA TYR A 170 -15.62 -20.01 4.36
C TYR A 170 -16.39 -19.83 3.04
N GLY A 171 -16.61 -20.92 2.28
CA GLY A 171 -17.29 -20.87 1.01
C GLY A 171 -18.79 -20.70 1.16
N ASP A 172 -19.34 -19.89 0.26
CA ASP A 172 -20.77 -19.65 0.13
C ASP A 172 -21.41 -20.72 -0.78
N TYR A 173 -22.46 -21.32 -0.30
CA TYR A 173 -23.26 -22.28 -1.08
C TYR A 173 -24.36 -21.61 -1.91
N CYS A 174 -24.62 -20.32 -1.67
CA CYS A 174 -25.62 -19.53 -2.38
C CYS A 174 -25.05 -18.19 -2.92
N PRO A 175 -23.96 -18.17 -3.68
CA PRO A 175 -23.12 -17.01 -3.95
C PRO A 175 -23.79 -15.85 -4.73
N TRP A 176 -25.06 -15.94 -5.00
CA TRP A 176 -25.85 -14.92 -5.69
C TRP A 176 -27.01 -14.37 -4.85
N ASP A 177 -27.30 -15.02 -3.73
CA ASP A 177 -28.46 -14.74 -2.89
C ASP A 177 -28.03 -14.55 -1.43
N TYR A 178 -27.89 -13.31 -0.99
CA TYR A 178 -27.51 -12.93 0.39
C TYR A 178 -28.20 -13.80 1.44
N GLY A 179 -27.43 -14.45 2.29
CA GLY A 179 -27.93 -15.32 3.34
C GLY A 179 -27.22 -15.20 4.68
N THR A 180 -27.74 -15.85 5.69
CA THR A 180 -27.21 -15.80 7.05
C THR A 180 -26.98 -17.14 7.69
N SER A 181 -27.25 -18.20 6.96
CA SER A 181 -27.06 -19.58 7.43
C SER A 181 -25.58 -19.93 7.61
N TYR A 182 -25.28 -20.75 8.62
CA TYR A 182 -23.90 -21.14 8.97
C TYR A 182 -23.79 -22.56 9.53
N ARG A 183 -24.87 -23.32 9.62
CA ARG A 183 -24.87 -24.66 10.22
C ARG A 183 -24.81 -25.78 9.22
N ASP A 184 -25.39 -25.61 8.06
CA ASP A 184 -25.50 -26.63 7.01
C ASP A 184 -24.93 -26.16 5.68
N ARG A 185 -25.34 -25.01 5.19
CA ARG A 185 -24.85 -24.34 3.99
C ARG A 185 -24.60 -22.87 4.31
N ASN A 186 -23.36 -22.47 4.33
CA ASN A 186 -23.02 -21.08 4.61
C ASN A 186 -23.59 -20.16 3.53
N GLY A 187 -23.98 -18.95 3.90
CA GLY A 187 -24.37 -17.91 2.96
C GLY A 187 -25.74 -18.10 2.32
N CYS A 188 -26.53 -19.09 2.73
CA CYS A 188 -27.88 -19.27 2.20
C CYS A 188 -28.94 -18.59 3.08
N LEU A 189 -30.13 -18.37 2.49
CA LEU A 189 -31.24 -17.75 3.20
C LEU A 189 -31.59 -18.53 4.47
N ASP A 190 -31.78 -17.82 5.58
CA ASP A 190 -32.18 -18.31 6.89
C ASP A 190 -33.24 -17.34 7.43
N THR A 191 -34.51 -17.66 7.23
CA THR A 191 -35.60 -16.72 7.47
C THR A 191 -35.89 -16.52 8.98
N ASP A 192 -35.72 -17.53 9.80
CA ASP A 192 -36.00 -17.45 11.20
C ASP A 192 -34.78 -17.20 12.09
N GLY A 193 -33.55 -17.23 11.49
CA GLY A 193 -32.29 -16.88 12.14
C GLY A 193 -31.76 -17.96 13.08
N ASP A 194 -32.14 -19.21 12.88
CA ASP A 194 -31.64 -20.32 13.68
C ASP A 194 -30.27 -20.84 13.25
N GLY A 195 -29.77 -20.39 12.09
CA GLY A 195 -28.50 -20.72 11.47
C GLY A 195 -28.55 -21.86 10.47
N SER A 196 -29.67 -22.49 10.31
CA SER A 196 -29.91 -23.52 9.27
C SER A 196 -30.50 -22.86 8.04
N SER A 197 -30.09 -23.29 6.85
CA SER A 197 -30.59 -22.69 5.61
C SER A 197 -32.01 -23.12 5.31
N ASP A 198 -32.82 -22.17 4.80
CA ASP A 198 -34.16 -22.44 4.31
C ASP A 198 -34.16 -23.55 3.21
N PRO A 199 -35.22 -24.32 3.10
CA PRO A 199 -35.40 -25.19 1.93
C PRO A 199 -35.47 -24.30 0.68
N SER A 200 -34.62 -24.58 -0.30
CA SER A 200 -34.31 -23.76 -1.47
C SER A 200 -35.46 -22.93 -2.04
N GLY A 201 -35.22 -21.58 -2.11
CA GLY A 201 -36.02 -20.67 -2.92
C GLY A 201 -35.65 -20.76 -4.42
N GLU A 202 -36.51 -20.20 -5.26
CA GLU A 202 -36.27 -20.09 -6.70
C GLU A 202 -34.98 -19.34 -7.02
N GLY A 203 -33.99 -19.96 -7.63
CA GLY A 203 -32.76 -19.31 -8.11
C GLY A 203 -31.46 -20.04 -7.80
N THR A 204 -31.44 -20.99 -6.90
CA THR A 204 -30.24 -21.75 -6.55
C THR A 204 -30.01 -22.91 -7.55
N THR A 205 -28.79 -23.08 -8.01
CA THR A 205 -28.37 -24.24 -8.83
C THR A 205 -28.37 -25.54 -8.03
N PHE A 206 -28.59 -25.48 -6.73
CA PHE A 206 -28.68 -26.62 -5.83
C PHE A 206 -30.12 -26.78 -5.33
N GLU A 207 -30.83 -27.78 -5.90
CA GLU A 207 -32.13 -28.14 -5.37
C GLU A 207 -31.99 -28.67 -3.92
N TRP A 208 -32.74 -28.08 -2.99
CA TRP A 208 -32.88 -28.59 -1.64
C TRP A 208 -33.26 -30.08 -1.68
N ASN A 209 -32.49 -30.89 -1.01
CA ASN A 209 -32.78 -32.28 -0.82
C ASN A 209 -32.94 -32.54 0.68
N ALA A 210 -34.08 -33.05 1.09
CA ALA A 210 -34.37 -33.42 2.49
C ALA A 210 -33.40 -34.43 3.11
N THR A 211 -32.41 -34.91 2.33
CA THR A 211 -31.32 -35.76 2.80
C THR A 211 -30.06 -34.97 3.16
N VAL A 212 -30.00 -33.64 2.96
CA VAL A 212 -28.93 -32.79 3.46
C VAL A 212 -29.13 -32.63 4.95
N HIS A 213 -28.23 -33.21 5.73
CA HIS A 213 -28.25 -33.10 7.19
C HIS A 213 -28.14 -31.64 7.60
N GLY A 214 -29.15 -31.12 8.28
CA GLY A 214 -29.13 -29.81 8.91
C GLY A 214 -30.02 -28.75 8.29
N ALA A 215 -30.51 -28.94 7.04
CA ALA A 215 -31.44 -27.98 6.45
C ALA A 215 -32.71 -27.80 7.33
N ASP A 216 -33.12 -26.55 7.45
CA ASP A 216 -34.27 -26.21 8.29
C ASP A 216 -35.56 -26.86 7.77
N VAL A 217 -36.26 -27.58 8.65
CA VAL A 217 -37.53 -28.23 8.38
C VAL A 217 -38.70 -27.29 8.68
N TRP A 218 -38.44 -26.17 9.35
CA TRP A 218 -39.44 -25.20 9.84
C TRP A 218 -38.94 -23.77 9.63
N PRO A 219 -38.89 -23.25 8.40
CA PRO A 219 -38.28 -21.94 8.08
C PRO A 219 -39.11 -20.73 8.53
N LEU A 220 -39.91 -20.84 9.55
CA LEU A 220 -40.81 -19.79 10.10
C LEU A 220 -40.81 -19.77 11.63
#